data_84f6149178e1185d31a6859cca038de2
#
_entry.id   84f6149178e1185d31a6859cca038de2
#
_cell.length_a   1.000
_cell.length_b   1.000
_cell.length_c   1.000
_cell.angle_alpha   90.00
_cell.angle_beta   90.00
_cell.angle_gamma   90.00
#
_symmetry.space_group_name_H-M   'P 1'
#
loop_
_entity.id
_entity.type
_entity.pdbx_description
1 polymer ?
#
loop_
_entity_poly.entity_id
_entity_poly.type
_entity_poly.pdbx_seq_one_letter_code
_entity_poly.pdbx_strand_id
1 'polypeptide(L)'
;MEELKGYQKKHLRGLAHGLKPVVQVGREGLTAGIIRAVDEGLFSHELIKIKFNDIKERGLKEAIAADIVAKTGSVQVGMIGHTVILYRMQADPERRRIAVPAREA
;
A
#
# COMPACT_ATOMS: atom_id res chain seq x y z
N MET A 1 3.37 0.60 14.92
CA MET A 1 4.50 0.88 14.00
C MET A 1 4.76 2.38 13.99
N GLU A 2 6.01 2.76 14.05
CA GLU A 2 6.36 4.17 13.96
C GLU A 2 6.01 4.75 12.59
N GLU A 3 5.70 6.03 12.57
CA GLU A 3 5.41 6.71 11.33
C GLU A 3 6.62 6.73 10.41
N LEU A 4 6.41 6.42 9.14
CA LEU A 4 7.48 6.44 8.15
C LEU A 4 7.88 7.87 7.81
N LYS A 5 9.16 8.11 7.76
CA LYS A 5 9.71 9.40 7.35
C LYS A 5 9.73 9.51 5.82
N GLY A 6 9.89 10.73 5.32
CA GLY A 6 9.88 10.99 3.88
C GLY A 6 10.89 10.17 3.10
N TYR A 7 12.13 10.05 3.60
CA TYR A 7 13.15 9.27 2.91
C TYR A 7 12.83 7.77 2.90
N GLN A 8 12.15 7.28 3.93
CA GLN A 8 11.69 5.88 3.97
C GLN A 8 10.60 5.63 2.95
N LYS A 9 9.64 6.54 2.85
CA LYS A 9 8.57 6.45 1.83
C LYS A 9 9.15 6.51 0.42
N LYS A 10 10.14 7.37 0.19
CA LYS A 10 10.81 7.47 -1.11
C LYS A 10 11.50 6.15 -1.47
N HIS A 11 12.19 5.54 -0.52
CA HIS A 11 12.84 4.25 -0.73
C HIS A 11 11.81 3.18 -1.12
N LEU A 12 10.70 3.12 -0.39
CA LEU A 12 9.63 2.15 -0.65
C LEU A 12 8.97 2.39 -2.01
N ARG A 13 8.76 3.65 -2.40
CA ARG A 13 8.24 3.97 -3.74
C ARG A 13 9.18 3.45 -4.83
N GLY A 14 10.48 3.58 -4.62
CA GLY A 14 11.48 3.06 -5.56
C GLY A 14 11.39 1.55 -5.71
N LEU A 15 11.26 0.83 -4.60
CA LEU A 15 11.08 -0.62 -4.63
C LEU A 15 9.78 -1.02 -5.32
N ALA A 16 8.73 -0.24 -5.14
CA ALA A 16 7.41 -0.53 -5.71
C ALA A 16 7.36 -0.29 -7.22
N HIS A 17 8.29 0.45 -7.79
CA HIS A 17 8.26 0.84 -9.20
C HIS A 17 8.10 -0.35 -10.14
N GLY A 18 8.78 -1.46 -9.87
CA GLY A 18 8.71 -2.66 -10.70
C GLY A 18 7.60 -3.64 -10.33
N LEU A 19 6.84 -3.37 -9.30
CA LEU A 19 5.78 -4.28 -8.87
C LEU A 19 4.52 -4.12 -9.70
N LYS A 20 3.77 -5.21 -9.85
CA LYS A 20 2.45 -5.19 -10.46
C LYS A 20 1.39 -5.06 -9.37
N PRO A 21 0.24 -4.41 -9.66
CA PRO A 21 -0.85 -4.36 -8.70
C PRO A 21 -1.34 -5.77 -8.33
N VAL A 22 -1.57 -5.99 -7.04
CA VAL A 22 -2.08 -7.28 -6.55
C VAL A 22 -3.59 -7.24 -6.32
N VAL A 23 -4.17 -6.04 -6.22
CA VAL A 23 -5.60 -5.84 -6.01
C VAL A 23 -6.07 -4.72 -6.92
N GLN A 24 -7.29 -4.86 -7.42
CA GLN A 24 -7.94 -3.81 -8.21
C GLN A 24 -9.25 -3.41 -7.53
N VAL A 25 -9.49 -2.10 -7.48
CA VAL A 25 -10.70 -1.53 -6.90
C VAL A 25 -11.47 -0.82 -8.00
N GLY A 26 -12.68 -1.28 -8.27
CA GLY A 26 -13.56 -0.68 -9.26
C GLY A 26 -14.57 0.28 -8.63
N ARG A 27 -15.56 0.70 -9.42
CA ARG A 27 -16.57 1.67 -9.02
C ARG A 27 -17.44 1.22 -7.85
N GLU A 28 -17.52 -0.08 -7.62
CA GLU A 28 -18.26 -0.62 -6.48
C GLU A 28 -17.63 -0.21 -5.15
N GLY A 29 -16.38 0.24 -5.19
CA GLY A 29 -15.65 0.65 -4.00
C GLY A 29 -15.15 -0.54 -3.19
N LEU A 30 -15.06 -0.34 -1.88
CA LEU A 30 -14.52 -1.38 -1.01
C LEU A 30 -15.56 -2.43 -0.66
N THR A 31 -15.12 -3.68 -0.72
CA THR A 31 -15.89 -4.83 -0.26
C THR A 31 -15.04 -5.58 0.77
N ALA A 32 -15.69 -6.46 1.54
CA ALA A 32 -14.97 -7.32 2.48
C ALA A 32 -13.92 -8.17 1.77
N GLY A 33 -14.23 -8.63 0.55
CA GLY A 33 -13.28 -9.41 -0.25
C GLY A 33 -12.04 -8.62 -0.66
N ILE A 34 -12.22 -7.34 -1.02
CA ILE A 34 -11.10 -6.47 -1.37
C ILE A 34 -10.21 -6.23 -0.14
N ILE A 35 -10.80 -5.93 1.02
CA ILE A 35 -10.02 -5.72 2.25
C ILE A 35 -9.24 -6.98 2.61
N ARG A 36 -9.86 -8.16 2.48
CA ARG A 36 -9.18 -9.43 2.72
C ARG A 36 -8.01 -9.63 1.77
N ALA A 37 -8.20 -9.35 0.49
CA ALA A 37 -7.15 -9.48 -0.52
C ALA A 37 -5.97 -8.54 -0.24
N VAL A 38 -6.25 -7.31 0.17
CA VAL A 38 -5.21 -6.34 0.57
C VAL A 38 -4.44 -6.87 1.78
N ASP A 39 -5.16 -7.34 2.79
CA ASP A 39 -4.55 -7.85 4.01
C ASP A 39 -3.64 -9.05 3.72
N GLU A 40 -4.09 -9.97 2.89
CA GLU A 40 -3.29 -11.13 2.46
C GLU A 40 -2.05 -10.69 1.66
N GLY A 41 -2.20 -9.72 0.76
CA GLY A 41 -1.09 -9.19 -0.01
C GLY A 41 -0.04 -8.53 0.87
N LEU A 42 -0.48 -7.74 1.84
CA LEU A 42 0.43 -7.09 2.80
C LEU A 42 1.13 -8.13 3.69
N PHE A 43 0.41 -9.15 4.12
CA PHE A 43 0.99 -10.23 4.91
C PHE A 43 2.11 -10.94 4.13
N SER A 44 1.88 -11.22 2.85
CA SER A 44 2.82 -11.98 2.03
C SER A 44 3.98 -11.15 1.50
N HIS A 45 3.76 -9.87 1.20
CA HIS A 45 4.72 -9.05 0.46
C HIS A 45 5.21 -7.81 1.19
N GLU A 46 4.54 -7.36 2.23
CA GLU A 46 4.78 -6.12 2.96
C GLU A 46 4.55 -4.85 2.14
N LEU A 47 4.93 -4.84 0.87
CA LEU A 47 4.79 -3.70 -0.04
C LEU A 47 3.97 -4.15 -1.25
N ILE A 48 2.86 -3.45 -1.49
CA ILE A 48 1.95 -3.79 -2.58
C ILE A 48 1.46 -2.56 -3.32
N LYS A 49 0.98 -2.78 -4.54
CA LYS A 49 0.25 -1.78 -5.31
C LYS A 49 -1.21 -2.19 -5.44
N ILE A 50 -2.09 -1.20 -5.38
CA ILE A 50 -3.51 -1.37 -5.63
C ILE A 50 -3.88 -0.45 -6.78
N LYS A 51 -4.55 -0.99 -7.80
CA LYS A 51 -4.97 -0.21 -8.96
C LYS A 51 -6.45 0.15 -8.84
N PHE A 52 -6.79 1.40 -9.13
CA PHE A 52 -8.17 1.86 -9.25
C PHE A 52 -8.61 1.77 -10.70
N ASN A 53 -9.73 1.09 -10.94
CA ASN A 53 -10.32 0.96 -12.26
C ASN A 53 -11.58 1.82 -12.35
N ASP A 54 -11.68 2.62 -13.42
CA ASP A 54 -12.85 3.46 -13.68
C ASP A 54 -13.17 4.47 -12.58
N ILE A 55 -12.18 4.85 -11.77
CA ILE A 55 -12.28 5.89 -10.77
C ILE A 55 -11.27 6.96 -11.15
N LYS A 56 -11.75 8.11 -11.60
CA LYS A 56 -10.89 9.19 -12.09
C LYS A 56 -10.66 10.28 -11.07
N GLU A 57 -11.64 10.51 -10.20
CA GLU A 57 -11.59 11.56 -9.19
C GLU A 57 -10.53 11.27 -8.14
N ARG A 58 -9.55 12.16 -8.04
CA ARG A 58 -8.46 11.96 -7.08
C ARG A 58 -8.96 11.92 -5.64
N GLY A 59 -9.92 12.78 -5.31
CA GLY A 59 -10.48 12.80 -3.96
C GLY A 59 -11.12 11.48 -3.56
N LEU A 60 -11.82 10.83 -4.50
CA LEU A 60 -12.43 9.53 -4.24
C LEU A 60 -11.35 8.45 -4.06
N LYS A 61 -10.31 8.46 -4.90
CA LYS A 61 -9.20 7.52 -4.76
C LYS A 61 -8.51 7.68 -3.41
N GLU A 62 -8.28 8.91 -2.99
CA GLU A 62 -7.65 9.19 -1.70
C GLU A 62 -8.52 8.73 -0.54
N ALA A 63 -9.84 8.94 -0.62
CA ALA A 63 -10.77 8.50 0.41
C ALA A 63 -10.79 6.97 0.54
N ILE A 64 -10.82 6.28 -0.58
CA ILE A 64 -10.78 4.81 -0.60
C ILE A 64 -9.46 4.31 -0.02
N ALA A 65 -8.35 4.90 -0.42
CA ALA A 65 -7.03 4.53 0.09
C ALA A 65 -6.95 4.73 1.61
N ALA A 66 -7.45 5.85 2.11
CA ALA A 66 -7.47 6.13 3.55
C ALA A 66 -8.29 5.09 4.31
N ASP A 67 -9.41 4.65 3.75
CA ASP A 67 -10.27 3.64 4.36
C ASP A 67 -9.56 2.28 4.39
N ILE A 68 -8.88 1.91 3.32
CA ILE A 68 -8.06 0.68 3.27
C ILE A 68 -6.97 0.72 4.34
N VAL A 69 -6.25 1.82 4.43
CA VAL A 69 -5.18 2.01 5.43
C VAL A 69 -5.72 1.82 6.84
N ALA A 70 -6.88 2.45 7.14
CA ALA A 70 -7.49 2.34 8.46
C ALA A 70 -7.88 0.89 8.80
N LYS A 71 -8.38 0.16 7.81
CA LYS A 71 -8.88 -1.21 8.01
C LYS A 71 -7.79 -2.27 8.03
N THR A 72 -6.64 -1.99 7.43
CA THR A 72 -5.55 -2.98 7.33
C THR A 72 -4.35 -2.66 8.22
N GLY A 73 -4.32 -1.48 8.82
CA GLY A 73 -3.16 -1.05 9.61
C GLY A 73 -1.92 -0.83 8.76
N SER A 74 -2.10 -0.51 7.48
CA SER A 74 -0.99 -0.21 6.57
C SER A 74 -0.71 1.28 6.52
N VAL A 75 0.33 1.65 5.79
CA VAL A 75 0.74 3.03 5.57
C VAL A 75 0.70 3.31 4.07
N GLN A 76 0.12 4.43 3.68
CA GLN A 76 0.18 4.88 2.30
C GLN A 76 1.54 5.49 2.03
N VAL A 77 2.25 4.91 1.08
CA VAL A 77 3.61 5.33 0.72
C VAL A 77 3.59 6.32 -0.43
N GLY A 78 2.62 6.20 -1.31
CA GLY A 78 2.45 7.12 -2.42
C GLY A 78 1.23 6.77 -3.26
N MET A 79 0.81 7.72 -4.08
CA MET A 79 -0.22 7.51 -5.08
C MET A 79 0.26 8.10 -6.40
N ILE A 80 0.31 7.29 -7.44
CA ILE A 80 0.79 7.68 -8.75
C ILE A 80 -0.28 7.31 -9.77
N GLY A 81 -0.94 8.32 -10.37
CA GLY A 81 -2.01 8.09 -11.31
C GLY A 81 -3.16 7.30 -10.67
N HIS A 82 -3.44 6.12 -11.21
CA HIS A 82 -4.52 5.25 -10.74
C HIS A 82 -4.02 4.13 -9.81
N THR A 83 -2.85 4.31 -9.21
CA THR A 83 -2.22 3.30 -8.36
C THR A 83 -1.85 3.87 -7.01
N VAL A 84 -2.21 3.17 -5.93
CA VAL A 84 -1.74 3.51 -4.59
C VAL A 84 -0.76 2.44 -4.12
N ILE A 85 0.28 2.88 -3.41
CA ILE A 85 1.31 2.02 -2.86
C ILE A 85 1.13 1.95 -1.36
N LEU A 86 0.99 0.74 -0.84
CA LEU A 86 0.81 0.50 0.61
C LEU A 86 1.93 -0.36 1.15
N TYR A 87 2.30 -0.08 2.39
CA TYR A 87 3.32 -0.84 3.11
C TYR A 87 2.81 -1.21 4.50
N ARG A 88 3.12 -2.44 4.93
CA ARG A 88 2.90 -2.89 6.30
C ARG A 88 4.01 -3.87 6.65
N MET A 89 4.80 -3.54 7.67
CA MET A 89 5.89 -4.41 8.12
C MET A 89 5.33 -5.72 8.66
N GLN A 90 5.92 -6.83 8.25
CA GLN A 90 5.56 -8.14 8.77
C GLN A 90 5.90 -8.22 10.26
N ALA A 91 4.94 -8.67 11.07
CA ALA A 91 5.14 -8.79 12.51
C ALA A 91 6.24 -9.77 12.88
N ASP A 92 6.36 -10.87 12.12
CA ASP A 92 7.41 -11.86 12.31
C ASP A 92 8.70 -11.40 11.63
N PRO A 93 9.77 -11.07 12.37
CA PRO A 93 11.03 -10.61 11.79
C PRO A 93 11.62 -11.58 10.76
N GLU A 94 11.39 -12.88 10.93
CA GLU A 94 11.94 -13.89 10.01
C GLU A 94 11.24 -13.87 8.65
N ARG A 95 10.05 -13.29 8.58
CA ARG A 95 9.27 -13.18 7.34
C ARG A 95 9.41 -11.83 6.65
N ARG A 96 10.18 -10.92 7.22
CA ARG A 96 10.38 -9.60 6.62
C ARG A 96 11.19 -9.71 5.35
N ARG A 97 10.68 -9.10 4.29
CA ARG A 97 11.29 -9.13 2.97
C ARG A 97 11.94 -7.81 2.59
N ILE A 98 11.56 -6.74 3.26
CA ILE A 98 11.94 -5.39 2.87
C ILE A 98 12.69 -4.74 4.01
N ALA A 99 13.89 -4.25 3.70
CA ALA A 99 14.65 -3.43 4.62
C ALA A 99 14.26 -1.98 4.43
N VAL A 100 13.73 -1.36 5.48
CA VAL A 100 13.42 0.07 5.47
C VAL A 100 14.61 0.79 6.09
N PRO A 101 15.22 1.75 5.39
CA PRO A 101 16.41 2.42 5.92
C PRO A 101 16.12 3.14 7.23
N ALA A 102 17.00 2.96 8.21
CA ALA A 102 16.87 3.57 9.52
C ALA A 102 17.31 5.03 9.51
N ARG A 103 18.08 5.43 8.50
CA ARG A 103 18.57 6.80 8.37
C ARG A 103 18.72 7.16 6.90
N GLU A 104 18.66 8.45 6.62
CA GLU A 104 18.83 8.96 5.26
C GLU A 104 20.27 8.75 4.79
N ALA A 105 20.41 8.29 3.54
CA ALA A 105 21.70 8.04 2.92
C ALA A 105 22.39 9.34 2.51
#